data_e81a440721014f91aab7f06f1045c0e1
#
_entry.id   e81a440721014f91aab7f06f1045c0e1
#
_cell.length_a   1.000
_cell.length_b   1.000
_cell.length_c   1.000
_cell.angle_alpha   90.00
_cell.angle_beta   90.00
_cell.angle_gamma   90.00
#
_symmetry.space_group_name_H-M   'P 1'
#
loop_
_entity.id
_entity.type
_entity.pdbx_description
1 polymer ?
#
loop_
_entity_poly.entity_id
_entity_poly.type
_entity_poly.pdbx_seq_one_letter_code
_entity_poly.pdbx_strand_id
1 'polypeptide(L)'
;MKMKKITAMALACVMALGLAACGGTSSSTGTSADSAAPASSTGTAAEPCDLVVAWWGSQGRNEKFQSALDLYAEQNPGVTIESQTNGFSDHLTALSAAAASNDMPDMAMLQGAYYQQYVDGDLLVDLTPYVESGALDLSNVSEEILAATTIDGKLYGICAGMNAPSLIYNKTLLDEAGITIEDNMNLDQFAEKCAEIYEKTGYRSFISNPSQMIEML
;
A
#
# COMPACT_ATOMS: atom_id res chain seq x y z
N MET A 1 -17.46 -25.75 25.74
CA MET A 1 -18.81 -25.61 26.24
C MET A 1 -18.82 -24.66 27.44
N LYS A 2 -19.14 -23.40 27.25
CA LYS A 2 -19.78 -22.46 28.21
C LYS A 2 -19.78 -21.07 27.59
N MET A 3 -20.91 -20.72 26.98
CA MET A 3 -21.26 -19.38 26.55
C MET A 3 -21.38 -18.48 27.78
N LYS A 4 -20.72 -17.31 27.75
CA LYS A 4 -21.07 -16.21 28.66
C LYS A 4 -21.74 -15.10 27.86
N LYS A 5 -23.04 -14.98 28.05
CA LYS A 5 -23.86 -13.87 27.59
C LYS A 5 -23.41 -12.60 28.31
N ILE A 6 -23.10 -11.55 27.61
CA ILE A 6 -22.97 -10.20 28.18
C ILE A 6 -24.12 -9.37 27.64
N THR A 7 -24.85 -8.88 28.57
CA THR A 7 -26.11 -8.16 28.54
C THR A 7 -25.89 -6.74 27.99
N ALA A 8 -26.71 -6.36 27.00
CA ALA A 8 -26.84 -4.97 26.57
C ALA A 8 -27.38 -4.10 27.71
N MET A 9 -26.77 -2.96 27.95
CA MET A 9 -27.36 -1.91 28.80
C MET A 9 -27.37 -0.60 28.02
N ALA A 10 -28.56 -0.26 27.57
CA ALA A 10 -28.89 1.03 27.01
C ALA A 10 -28.88 2.10 28.11
N LEU A 11 -28.25 3.24 27.87
CA LEU A 11 -28.54 4.45 28.63
C LEU A 11 -28.63 5.64 27.68
N ALA A 12 -29.87 6.10 27.58
CA ALA A 12 -30.27 7.33 26.91
C ALA A 12 -30.22 8.52 27.90
N CYS A 13 -30.31 9.74 27.38
CA CYS A 13 -30.47 11.05 28.00
C CYS A 13 -29.20 11.87 28.14
N VAL A 14 -29.13 13.16 27.84
CA VAL A 14 -30.11 14.26 27.83
C VAL A 14 -29.53 15.41 26.97
N MET A 15 -30.44 16.05 26.22
CA MET A 15 -30.25 17.35 25.56
C MET A 15 -30.14 18.49 26.58
N ALA A 16 -29.27 19.44 26.33
CA ALA A 16 -29.43 20.78 26.88
C ALA A 16 -29.08 21.84 25.81
N LEU A 17 -30.10 22.60 25.46
CA LEU A 17 -30.06 23.79 24.64
C LEU A 17 -29.28 24.92 25.33
N GLY A 18 -28.58 25.69 24.54
CA GLY A 18 -28.04 26.99 24.94
C GLY A 18 -27.92 27.92 23.75
N LEU A 19 -28.99 28.61 23.37
CA LEU A 19 -28.97 29.78 22.49
C LEU A 19 -28.43 31.00 23.26
N ALA A 20 -27.52 31.73 22.70
CA ALA A 20 -27.36 33.14 22.96
C ALA A 20 -26.87 33.87 21.72
N ALA A 21 -27.63 34.84 21.36
CA ALA A 21 -27.61 35.69 20.17
C ALA A 21 -26.79 36.97 20.36
N CYS A 22 -26.75 37.76 19.28
CA CYS A 22 -26.36 39.17 19.09
C CYS A 22 -24.88 39.33 18.69
N GLY A 23 -24.52 39.90 17.55
CA GLY A 23 -25.08 41.04 16.82
C GLY A 23 -23.97 42.06 16.63
N GLY A 24 -23.69 42.53 15.39
CA GLY A 24 -22.75 43.63 15.16
C GLY A 24 -22.15 43.65 13.77
N THR A 25 -22.77 44.47 12.93
CA THR A 25 -22.37 44.90 11.59
C THR A 25 -21.11 45.77 11.61
N SER A 26 -20.17 45.58 10.69
CA SER A 26 -19.57 46.66 9.89
C SER A 26 -18.59 46.19 8.84
N SER A 27 -18.77 46.71 7.66
CA SER A 27 -18.01 46.58 6.43
C SER A 27 -16.58 47.08 6.52
N SER A 28 -15.63 46.39 5.87
CA SER A 28 -14.60 47.07 5.07
C SER A 28 -13.88 46.08 4.15
N THR A 29 -13.84 46.48 2.89
CA THR A 29 -13.14 45.91 1.75
C THR A 29 -11.64 45.84 1.96
N GLY A 30 -11.03 44.70 1.66
CA GLY A 30 -9.58 44.54 1.60
C GLY A 30 -9.21 43.26 0.89
N THR A 31 -8.86 43.40 -0.39
CA THR A 31 -8.34 42.31 -1.22
C THR A 31 -6.96 41.91 -0.73
N SER A 32 -6.77 40.70 -0.29
CA SER A 32 -5.46 40.11 -0.11
C SER A 32 -5.53 38.62 -0.50
N ALA A 33 -4.67 38.24 -1.41
CA ALA A 33 -4.49 36.89 -1.87
C ALA A 33 -4.12 35.98 -0.69
N ASP A 34 -5.02 35.09 -0.36
CA ASP A 34 -4.83 34.12 0.72
C ASP A 34 -4.20 32.83 0.13
N SER A 35 -2.97 32.64 0.57
CA SER A 35 -2.24 31.39 0.37
C SER A 35 -2.95 30.35 1.23
N ALA A 36 -3.62 29.40 0.59
CA ALA A 36 -4.30 28.32 1.27
C ALA A 36 -3.28 27.50 2.09
N ALA A 37 -3.27 27.72 3.39
CA ALA A 37 -2.66 26.80 4.33
C ALA A 37 -3.43 25.46 4.29
N PRO A 38 -2.76 24.30 4.40
CA PRO A 38 -3.44 23.04 4.46
C PRO A 38 -4.38 23.03 5.67
N ALA A 39 -5.64 22.68 5.44
CA ALA A 39 -6.63 22.52 6.48
C ALA A 39 -6.10 21.50 7.50
N SER A 40 -5.77 21.98 8.70
CA SER A 40 -5.58 21.12 9.85
C SER A 40 -6.91 20.44 10.11
N SER A 41 -7.02 19.15 9.74
CA SER A 41 -8.09 18.31 10.24
C SER A 41 -7.93 18.27 11.76
N THR A 42 -8.88 18.86 12.48
CA THR A 42 -9.05 18.62 13.92
C THR A 42 -9.52 17.17 14.07
N GLY A 43 -8.55 16.24 13.96
CA GLY A 43 -8.80 14.84 14.22
C GLY A 43 -9.25 14.69 15.65
N THR A 44 -10.42 14.10 15.84
CA THR A 44 -10.78 13.48 17.12
C THR A 44 -9.61 12.60 17.50
N ALA A 45 -9.07 12.76 18.71
CA ALA A 45 -7.96 11.90 19.17
C ALA A 45 -8.37 10.44 18.94
N ALA A 46 -7.48 9.66 18.30
CA ALA A 46 -7.74 8.25 18.06
C ALA A 46 -7.99 7.56 19.40
N GLU A 47 -8.95 6.65 19.42
CA GLU A 47 -9.14 5.78 20.61
C GLU A 47 -7.85 5.00 20.84
N PRO A 48 -7.44 4.81 22.11
CA PRO A 48 -6.24 4.03 22.42
C PRO A 48 -6.31 2.64 21.80
N CYS A 49 -5.31 2.27 21.01
CA CYS A 49 -5.23 0.94 20.41
C CYS A 49 -3.77 0.51 20.24
N ASP A 50 -3.57 -0.80 20.29
CA ASP A 50 -2.30 -1.44 19.97
C ASP A 50 -2.44 -2.05 18.58
N LEU A 51 -1.52 -1.72 17.67
CA LEU A 51 -1.51 -2.20 16.29
C LEU A 51 -0.26 -3.04 16.03
N VAL A 52 -0.42 -4.17 15.38
CA VAL A 52 0.68 -5.00 14.87
C VAL A 52 0.78 -4.78 13.36
N VAL A 53 1.94 -4.29 12.90
CA VAL A 53 2.19 -4.02 11.48
C VAL A 53 3.35 -4.87 10.99
N ALA A 54 3.10 -5.72 9.99
CA ALA A 54 4.06 -6.67 9.44
C ALA A 54 4.47 -6.33 7.99
N TRP A 55 5.77 -6.30 7.70
CA TRP A 55 6.28 -6.11 6.33
C TRP A 55 7.62 -6.79 6.10
N TRP A 56 8.01 -6.88 4.82
CA TRP A 56 9.35 -7.36 4.43
C TRP A 56 10.17 -6.24 3.81
N GLY A 57 11.47 -6.32 3.96
CA GLY A 57 12.34 -5.38 3.26
C GLY A 57 13.82 -5.46 3.62
N SER A 58 14.58 -4.65 2.89
CA SER A 58 15.95 -4.33 3.26
C SER A 58 15.96 -3.37 4.46
N GLN A 59 17.11 -3.22 5.09
CA GLN A 59 17.30 -2.27 6.18
C GLN A 59 16.78 -0.87 5.84
N GLY A 60 17.11 -0.34 4.64
CA GLY A 60 16.65 1.00 4.25
C GLY A 60 15.13 1.10 4.06
N ARG A 61 14.44 0.02 3.69
CA ARG A 61 12.97 -0.01 3.70
C ARG A 61 12.43 -0.02 5.12
N ASN A 62 12.99 -0.86 5.98
CA ASN A 62 12.57 -0.95 7.38
C ASN A 62 12.70 0.40 8.10
N GLU A 63 13.80 1.10 7.91
CA GLU A 63 14.02 2.44 8.48
C GLU A 63 12.95 3.45 8.02
N LYS A 64 12.59 3.44 6.72
CA LYS A 64 11.57 4.36 6.17
C LYS A 64 10.17 4.03 6.69
N PHE A 65 9.80 2.76 6.72
CA PHE A 65 8.50 2.34 7.25
C PHE A 65 8.40 2.65 8.75
N GLN A 66 9.44 2.32 9.51
CA GLN A 66 9.47 2.62 10.95
C GLN A 66 9.32 4.12 11.20
N SER A 67 10.05 4.96 10.47
CA SER A 67 9.94 6.41 10.61
C SER A 67 8.53 6.93 10.32
N ALA A 68 7.82 6.34 9.35
CA ALA A 68 6.44 6.71 9.07
C ALA A 68 5.46 6.28 10.18
N LEU A 69 5.66 5.08 10.74
CA LEU A 69 4.86 4.57 11.85
C LEU A 69 5.11 5.35 13.14
N ASP A 70 6.36 5.71 13.42
CA ASP A 70 6.73 6.54 14.57
C ASP A 70 6.07 7.92 14.47
N LEU A 71 6.09 8.54 13.29
CA LEU A 71 5.42 9.82 13.04
C LEU A 71 3.90 9.71 13.23
N TYR A 72 3.30 8.60 12.78
CA TYR A 72 1.87 8.36 12.98
C TYR A 72 1.54 8.24 14.47
N ALA A 73 2.31 7.46 15.23
CA ALA A 73 2.12 7.31 16.67
C ALA A 73 2.33 8.63 17.45
N GLU A 74 3.31 9.44 17.02
CA GLU A 74 3.52 10.78 17.59
C GLU A 74 2.30 11.70 17.37
N GLN A 75 1.68 11.63 16.20
CA GLN A 75 0.50 12.44 15.84
C GLN A 75 -0.81 11.89 16.42
N ASN A 76 -0.83 10.64 16.84
CA ASN A 76 -2.01 9.96 17.40
C ASN A 76 -1.71 9.40 18.80
N PRO A 77 -1.69 10.25 19.82
CA PRO A 77 -1.44 9.81 21.20
C PRO A 77 -2.45 8.76 21.65
N GLY A 78 -1.97 7.64 22.14
CA GLY A 78 -2.76 6.49 22.53
C GLY A 78 -2.69 5.32 21.54
N VAL A 79 -2.12 5.51 20.34
CA VAL A 79 -1.80 4.41 19.42
C VAL A 79 -0.40 3.92 19.70
N THR A 80 -0.26 2.61 19.96
CA THR A 80 1.04 1.93 19.99
C THR A 80 1.18 1.02 18.79
N ILE A 81 2.40 0.89 18.23
CA ILE A 81 2.64 0.10 17.03
C ILE A 81 3.77 -0.89 17.29
N GLU A 82 3.45 -2.17 17.19
CA GLU A 82 4.44 -3.25 17.14
C GLU A 82 4.81 -3.52 15.68
N SER A 83 6.10 -3.42 15.37
CA SER A 83 6.64 -3.62 14.03
C SER A 83 7.24 -5.02 13.89
N GLN A 84 6.70 -5.81 12.95
CA GLN A 84 7.21 -7.16 12.64
C GLN A 84 7.88 -7.14 11.26
N THR A 85 9.23 -7.22 11.23
CA THR A 85 9.99 -7.13 9.99
C THR A 85 10.82 -8.37 9.75
N ASN A 86 10.79 -8.87 8.52
CA ASN A 86 11.51 -10.06 8.10
C ASN A 86 12.09 -9.90 6.68
N GLY A 87 12.93 -10.84 6.26
CA GLY A 87 13.22 -11.05 4.86
C GLY A 87 11.97 -11.56 4.12
N PHE A 88 11.94 -11.43 2.79
CA PHE A 88 10.74 -11.76 2.00
C PHE A 88 10.19 -13.17 2.25
N SER A 89 11.04 -14.20 2.17
CA SER A 89 10.61 -15.60 2.36
C SER A 89 10.12 -15.89 3.79
N ASP A 90 10.80 -15.30 4.79
CA ASP A 90 10.45 -15.49 6.19
C ASP A 90 9.14 -14.77 6.53
N HIS A 91 8.90 -13.60 5.92
CA HIS A 91 7.63 -12.88 6.03
C HIS A 91 6.46 -13.69 5.49
N LEU A 92 6.59 -14.28 4.30
CA LEU A 92 5.55 -15.15 3.73
C LEU A 92 5.27 -16.37 4.62
N THR A 93 6.33 -16.97 5.19
CA THR A 93 6.20 -18.08 6.12
C THR A 93 5.49 -17.67 7.40
N ALA A 94 5.87 -16.53 7.98
CA ALA A 94 5.23 -16.00 9.18
C ALA A 94 3.75 -15.69 8.98
N LEU A 95 3.41 -15.03 7.85
CA LEU A 95 2.00 -14.73 7.53
C LEU A 95 1.18 -16.01 7.30
N SER A 96 1.75 -17.03 6.64
CA SER A 96 1.06 -18.30 6.45
C SER A 96 0.79 -19.00 7.79
N ALA A 97 1.72 -18.93 8.74
CA ALA A 97 1.53 -19.47 10.09
C ALA A 97 0.46 -18.67 10.88
N ALA A 98 0.51 -17.32 10.78
CA ALA A 98 -0.47 -16.43 11.38
C ALA A 98 -1.89 -16.69 10.84
N ALA A 99 -2.03 -16.86 9.53
CA ALA A 99 -3.29 -17.23 8.88
C ALA A 99 -3.83 -18.57 9.40
N ALA A 100 -2.97 -19.59 9.52
CA ALA A 100 -3.36 -20.91 10.01
C ALA A 100 -3.80 -20.91 11.48
N SER A 101 -3.23 -20.01 12.30
CA SER A 101 -3.58 -19.84 13.71
C SER A 101 -4.69 -18.82 13.97
N ASN A 102 -5.18 -18.14 12.93
CA ASN A 102 -6.13 -17.02 13.02
C ASN A 102 -5.61 -15.89 13.92
N ASP A 103 -4.33 -15.58 13.78
CA ASP A 103 -3.58 -14.58 14.55
C ASP A 103 -2.81 -13.67 13.59
N MET A 104 -3.53 -13.11 12.61
CA MET A 104 -2.97 -12.19 11.62
C MET A 104 -2.63 -10.83 12.26
N PRO A 105 -1.55 -10.17 11.82
CA PRO A 105 -1.28 -8.79 12.20
C PRO A 105 -2.42 -7.88 11.70
N ASP A 106 -2.63 -6.73 12.37
CA ASP A 106 -3.66 -5.75 11.99
C ASP A 106 -3.41 -5.17 10.61
N MET A 107 -2.15 -5.00 10.25
CA MET A 107 -1.73 -4.61 8.90
C MET A 107 -0.58 -5.50 8.41
N ALA A 108 -0.70 -6.01 7.21
CA ALA A 108 0.35 -6.83 6.59
C ALA A 108 0.66 -6.36 5.18
N MET A 109 1.95 -6.29 4.84
CA MET A 109 2.36 -6.12 3.46
C MET A 109 2.21 -7.46 2.73
N LEU A 110 1.46 -7.47 1.62
CA LEU A 110 1.23 -8.63 0.77
C LEU A 110 1.79 -8.38 -0.62
N GLN A 111 2.26 -9.43 -1.27
CA GLN A 111 2.60 -9.40 -2.69
C GLN A 111 1.40 -9.85 -3.52
N GLY A 112 1.17 -9.21 -4.66
CA GLY A 112 0.02 -9.48 -5.53
C GLY A 112 -0.20 -10.95 -5.87
N ALA A 113 0.88 -11.70 -6.12
CA ALA A 113 0.80 -13.13 -6.43
C ALA A 113 0.17 -14.00 -5.31
N TYR A 114 0.21 -13.55 -4.07
CA TYR A 114 -0.33 -14.29 -2.91
C TYR A 114 -1.60 -13.68 -2.34
N TYR A 115 -2.08 -12.59 -2.92
CA TYR A 115 -3.17 -11.80 -2.37
C TYR A 115 -4.50 -12.55 -2.34
N GLN A 116 -4.84 -13.22 -3.45
CA GLN A 116 -6.10 -13.94 -3.61
C GLN A 116 -6.37 -14.96 -2.50
N GLN A 117 -5.36 -15.70 -2.07
CA GLN A 117 -5.53 -16.73 -1.04
C GLN A 117 -5.97 -16.16 0.33
N TYR A 118 -5.56 -14.91 0.65
CA TYR A 118 -5.98 -14.27 1.90
C TYR A 118 -7.41 -13.72 1.80
N VAL A 119 -7.83 -13.30 0.61
CA VAL A 119 -9.24 -12.93 0.35
C VAL A 119 -10.14 -14.15 0.42
N ASP A 120 -9.77 -15.25 -0.24
CA ASP A 120 -10.53 -16.50 -0.24
C ASP A 120 -10.63 -17.12 1.18
N GLY A 121 -9.69 -16.82 2.03
CA GLY A 121 -9.65 -17.26 3.42
C GLY A 121 -10.38 -16.33 4.41
N ASP A 122 -11.07 -15.28 3.93
CA ASP A 122 -11.71 -14.24 4.78
C ASP A 122 -10.72 -13.60 5.79
N LEU A 123 -9.44 -13.46 5.40
CA LEU A 123 -8.37 -12.94 6.26
C LEU A 123 -8.12 -11.45 6.07
N LEU A 124 -8.77 -10.82 5.08
CA LEU A 124 -8.66 -9.40 4.78
C LEU A 124 -10.02 -8.71 4.92
N VAL A 125 -9.98 -7.48 5.43
CA VAL A 125 -11.17 -6.65 5.59
C VAL A 125 -11.52 -5.99 4.24
N ASP A 126 -12.80 -5.98 3.88
CA ASP A 126 -13.30 -5.17 2.77
C ASP A 126 -13.21 -3.67 3.13
N LEU A 127 -12.37 -2.95 2.41
CA LEU A 127 -12.13 -1.51 2.62
C LEU A 127 -13.14 -0.63 1.86
N THR A 128 -13.97 -1.19 0.99
CA THR A 128 -14.93 -0.43 0.17
C THR A 128 -15.84 0.47 1.00
N PRO A 129 -16.46 0.01 2.12
CA PRO A 129 -17.32 0.86 2.94
C PRO A 129 -16.59 2.06 3.56
N TYR A 130 -15.29 1.94 3.83
CA TYR A 130 -14.48 3.02 4.39
C TYR A 130 -14.15 4.08 3.36
N VAL A 131 -13.96 3.68 2.09
CA VAL A 131 -13.80 4.61 0.97
C VAL A 131 -15.12 5.32 0.68
N GLU A 132 -16.22 4.61 0.61
CA GLU A 132 -17.56 5.16 0.35
C GLU A 132 -18.00 6.15 1.43
N SER A 133 -17.66 5.92 2.69
CA SER A 133 -17.95 6.83 3.79
C SER A 133 -17.02 8.04 3.87
N GLY A 134 -15.93 8.05 3.11
CA GLY A 134 -14.87 9.06 3.18
C GLY A 134 -13.93 8.91 4.38
N ALA A 135 -14.04 7.82 5.16
CA ALA A 135 -13.11 7.52 6.24
C ALA A 135 -11.72 7.15 5.71
N LEU A 136 -11.65 6.63 4.48
CA LEU A 136 -10.43 6.32 3.75
C LEU A 136 -10.41 7.13 2.46
N ASP A 137 -9.56 8.14 2.38
CA ASP A 137 -9.39 8.98 1.19
C ASP A 137 -8.32 8.40 0.27
N LEU A 138 -8.75 7.89 -0.88
CA LEU A 138 -7.89 7.36 -1.95
C LEU A 138 -7.95 8.21 -3.23
N SER A 139 -8.39 9.45 -3.14
CA SER A 139 -8.54 10.36 -4.30
C SER A 139 -7.25 10.61 -5.07
N ASN A 140 -6.10 10.40 -4.43
CA ASN A 140 -4.77 10.53 -5.04
C ASN A 140 -4.20 9.22 -5.60
N VAL A 141 -4.98 8.12 -5.55
CA VAL A 141 -4.57 6.80 -6.07
C VAL A 141 -5.33 6.55 -7.37
N SER A 142 -4.61 6.20 -8.45
CA SER A 142 -5.28 5.94 -9.73
C SER A 142 -6.13 4.67 -9.70
N GLU A 143 -7.16 4.62 -10.53
CA GLU A 143 -8.06 3.47 -10.63
C GLU A 143 -7.31 2.19 -11.04
N GLU A 144 -6.30 2.28 -11.89
CA GLU A 144 -5.47 1.14 -12.32
C GLU A 144 -4.70 0.54 -11.14
N ILE A 145 -4.24 1.39 -10.20
CA ILE A 145 -3.55 0.93 -8.99
C ILE A 145 -4.55 0.26 -8.05
N LEU A 146 -5.73 0.84 -7.87
CA LEU A 146 -6.78 0.26 -7.03
C LEU A 146 -7.31 -1.06 -7.61
N ALA A 147 -7.39 -1.19 -8.93
CA ALA A 147 -7.80 -2.43 -9.58
C ALA A 147 -6.92 -3.63 -9.20
N ALA A 148 -5.63 -3.41 -8.95
CA ALA A 148 -4.71 -4.49 -8.54
C ALA A 148 -5.03 -5.10 -7.16
N THR A 149 -5.80 -4.40 -6.33
CA THR A 149 -6.20 -4.84 -4.98
C THR A 149 -7.70 -4.94 -4.82
N THR A 150 -8.43 -4.84 -5.94
CA THR A 150 -9.89 -5.02 -6.00
C THR A 150 -10.21 -6.42 -6.53
N ILE A 151 -10.95 -7.19 -5.74
CA ILE A 151 -11.39 -8.56 -6.09
C ILE A 151 -12.90 -8.60 -5.96
N ASP A 152 -13.60 -9.07 -6.98
CA ASP A 152 -15.07 -9.15 -7.03
C ASP A 152 -15.76 -7.83 -6.66
N GLY A 153 -15.17 -6.70 -7.07
CA GLY A 153 -15.69 -5.36 -6.82
C GLY A 153 -15.45 -4.82 -5.41
N LYS A 154 -14.69 -5.51 -4.58
CA LYS A 154 -14.33 -5.10 -3.22
C LYS A 154 -12.85 -4.79 -3.11
N LEU A 155 -12.52 -3.70 -2.45
CA LEU A 155 -11.15 -3.28 -2.18
C LEU A 155 -10.65 -3.94 -0.89
N TYR A 156 -9.54 -4.67 -0.96
CA TYR A 156 -8.96 -5.35 0.20
C TYR A 156 -7.59 -4.85 0.63
N GLY A 157 -7.02 -3.91 -0.12
CA GLY A 157 -5.70 -3.36 0.21
C GLY A 157 -5.38 -2.08 -0.54
N ILE A 158 -4.36 -1.40 -0.07
CA ILE A 158 -3.83 -0.20 -0.69
C ILE A 158 -2.42 -0.52 -1.19
N CYS A 159 -2.16 -0.23 -2.47
CA CYS A 159 -0.87 -0.48 -3.07
C CYS A 159 0.20 0.43 -2.46
N ALA A 160 1.15 -0.15 -1.72
CA ALA A 160 2.28 0.57 -1.14
C ALA A 160 3.45 0.78 -2.12
N GLY A 161 3.43 0.12 -3.27
CA GLY A 161 4.43 0.25 -4.32
C GLY A 161 4.24 -0.77 -5.42
N MET A 162 4.65 -0.42 -6.63
CA MET A 162 4.63 -1.30 -7.80
C MET A 162 6.03 -1.57 -8.30
N ASN A 163 6.25 -2.78 -8.77
CA ASN A 163 7.45 -3.15 -9.51
C ASN A 163 7.05 -3.43 -10.97
N ALA A 164 7.79 -2.86 -11.89
CA ALA A 164 7.66 -3.20 -13.30
C ALA A 164 8.89 -4.00 -13.73
N PRO A 165 8.73 -5.21 -14.26
CA PRO A 165 9.83 -5.90 -14.91
C PRO A 165 10.35 -5.06 -16.08
N SER A 166 11.65 -4.89 -16.18
CA SER A 166 12.27 -4.16 -17.26
C SER A 166 13.60 -4.77 -17.66
N LEU A 167 13.97 -4.58 -18.92
CA LEU A 167 15.26 -4.97 -19.43
C LEU A 167 16.21 -3.77 -19.40
N ILE A 168 17.40 -3.99 -18.88
CA ILE A 168 18.46 -2.99 -18.89
C ILE A 168 19.54 -3.49 -19.84
N TYR A 169 20.03 -2.62 -20.72
CA TYR A 169 21.13 -2.94 -21.61
C TYR A 169 22.28 -1.94 -21.49
N ASN A 170 23.49 -2.43 -21.75
CA ASN A 170 24.68 -1.59 -21.82
C ASN A 170 24.73 -0.90 -23.18
N LYS A 171 24.28 0.35 -23.23
CA LYS A 171 24.22 1.12 -24.47
C LYS A 171 25.59 1.26 -25.16
N THR A 172 26.66 1.49 -24.39
CA THR A 172 28.00 1.64 -24.94
C THR A 172 28.44 0.38 -25.68
N LEU A 173 28.26 -0.78 -25.06
CA LEU A 173 28.62 -2.06 -25.68
C LEU A 173 27.85 -2.31 -27.00
N LEU A 174 26.55 -1.98 -27.00
CA LEU A 174 25.71 -2.18 -28.17
C LEU A 174 26.06 -1.19 -29.29
N ASP A 175 26.33 0.07 -28.97
CA ASP A 175 26.80 1.07 -29.95
C ASP A 175 28.12 0.65 -30.61
N GLU A 176 29.10 0.18 -29.83
CA GLU A 176 30.38 -0.33 -30.33
C GLU A 176 30.21 -1.56 -31.25
N ALA A 177 29.21 -2.41 -30.96
CA ALA A 177 28.88 -3.57 -31.77
C ALA A 177 27.97 -3.25 -32.96
N GLY A 178 27.50 -2.00 -33.10
CA GLY A 178 26.57 -1.58 -34.15
C GLY A 178 25.22 -2.25 -34.02
N ILE A 179 24.73 -2.40 -32.79
CA ILE A 179 23.43 -3.03 -32.47
C ILE A 179 22.47 -1.97 -31.93
N THR A 180 21.27 -1.92 -32.52
CA THR A 180 20.17 -1.07 -32.06
C THR A 180 19.13 -1.92 -31.35
N ILE A 181 18.64 -1.46 -30.22
CA ILE A 181 17.46 -2.03 -29.53
C ILE A 181 16.23 -1.26 -29.98
N GLU A 182 15.22 -1.98 -30.37
CA GLU A 182 13.94 -1.44 -30.80
C GLU A 182 12.93 -1.49 -29.64
N ASP A 183 12.03 -0.52 -29.60
CA ASP A 183 10.94 -0.52 -28.64
C ASP A 183 9.88 -1.56 -29.01
N ASN A 184 9.19 -2.11 -28.03
CA ASN A 184 8.06 -3.04 -28.19
C ASN A 184 8.39 -4.33 -28.98
N MET A 185 9.61 -4.87 -28.80
CA MET A 185 9.95 -6.17 -29.38
C MET A 185 9.06 -7.28 -28.79
N ASN A 186 8.59 -8.17 -29.65
CA ASN A 186 8.01 -9.43 -29.21
C ASN A 186 9.11 -10.43 -28.80
N LEU A 187 8.74 -11.58 -28.26
CA LEU A 187 9.71 -12.57 -27.75
C LEU A 187 10.63 -13.15 -28.83
N ASP A 188 10.14 -13.36 -30.05
CA ASP A 188 10.97 -13.88 -31.14
C ASP A 188 12.01 -12.84 -31.53
N GLN A 189 11.61 -11.58 -31.71
CA GLN A 189 12.51 -10.47 -31.97
C GLN A 189 13.53 -10.27 -30.86
N PHE A 190 13.10 -10.42 -29.60
CA PHE A 190 14.02 -10.38 -28.46
C PHE A 190 15.03 -11.53 -28.48
N ALA A 191 14.60 -12.75 -28.79
CA ALA A 191 15.48 -13.91 -28.91
C ALA A 191 16.50 -13.74 -30.07
N GLU A 192 16.06 -13.24 -31.22
CA GLU A 192 16.93 -12.90 -32.35
C GLU A 192 17.96 -11.83 -31.95
N LYS A 193 17.53 -10.80 -31.23
CA LYS A 193 18.41 -9.74 -30.74
C LYS A 193 19.45 -10.27 -29.72
N CYS A 194 19.06 -11.18 -28.84
CA CYS A 194 19.98 -11.86 -27.94
C CYS A 194 21.03 -12.69 -28.70
N ALA A 195 20.62 -13.36 -29.77
CA ALA A 195 21.54 -14.11 -30.63
C ALA A 195 22.53 -13.18 -31.36
N GLU A 196 22.03 -12.08 -31.94
CA GLU A 196 22.86 -11.05 -32.60
C GLU A 196 23.90 -10.46 -31.62
N ILE A 197 23.49 -10.14 -30.39
CA ILE A 197 24.42 -9.63 -29.37
C ILE A 197 25.51 -10.66 -29.07
N TYR A 198 25.14 -11.92 -28.87
CA TYR A 198 26.12 -12.97 -28.61
C TYR A 198 27.08 -13.18 -29.76
N GLU A 199 26.58 -13.20 -30.98
CA GLU A 199 27.43 -13.37 -32.20
C GLU A 199 28.45 -12.24 -32.34
N LYS A 200 28.04 -11.00 -32.14
CA LYS A 200 28.90 -9.82 -32.31
C LYS A 200 29.82 -9.51 -31.15
N THR A 201 29.43 -9.83 -29.92
CA THR A 201 30.12 -9.42 -28.71
C THR A 201 30.73 -10.59 -27.90
N GLY A 202 30.25 -11.79 -28.10
CA GLY A 202 30.58 -12.97 -27.28
C GLY A 202 29.88 -12.97 -25.88
N TYR A 203 29.12 -11.93 -25.56
CA TYR A 203 28.42 -11.85 -24.27
C TYR A 203 27.02 -12.44 -24.34
N ARG A 204 26.65 -13.22 -23.35
CA ARG A 204 25.26 -13.67 -23.18
C ARG A 204 24.42 -12.53 -22.65
N SER A 205 23.34 -12.22 -23.35
CA SER A 205 22.54 -11.00 -23.13
C SER A 205 21.41 -11.15 -22.14
N PHE A 206 21.17 -12.32 -21.58
CA PHE A 206 20.04 -12.46 -20.68
C PHE A 206 20.30 -13.46 -19.55
N ILE A 207 20.07 -13.02 -18.31
CA ILE A 207 20.05 -13.87 -17.13
C ILE A 207 18.78 -13.52 -16.35
N SER A 208 17.83 -14.43 -16.35
CA SER A 208 16.61 -14.33 -15.52
C SER A 208 16.26 -15.68 -14.96
N ASN A 209 15.45 -15.67 -13.90
CA ASN A 209 14.83 -16.91 -13.46
C ASN A 209 13.53 -17.15 -14.28
N PRO A 210 13.08 -18.40 -14.39
CA PRO A 210 11.88 -18.74 -15.18
C PRO A 210 10.62 -18.00 -14.74
N SER A 211 10.46 -17.69 -13.46
CA SER A 211 9.29 -17.00 -12.94
C SER A 211 9.19 -15.57 -13.48
N GLN A 212 10.31 -14.85 -13.53
CA GLN A 212 10.36 -13.50 -14.08
C GLN A 212 10.09 -13.47 -15.58
N MET A 213 10.46 -14.54 -16.29
CA MET A 213 10.13 -14.65 -17.72
C MET A 213 8.63 -14.81 -17.96
N ILE A 214 7.95 -15.57 -17.10
CA ILE A 214 6.50 -15.77 -17.20
C ILE A 214 5.74 -14.47 -16.91
N GLU A 215 6.22 -13.66 -15.99
CA GLU A 215 5.63 -12.36 -15.66
C GLU A 215 5.75 -11.32 -16.80
N MET A 216 6.66 -11.56 -17.76
CA MET A 216 6.89 -10.69 -18.93
C MET A 216 6.08 -11.11 -20.18
N LEU A 217 5.39 -12.26 -20.13
CA LEU A 217 4.56 -12.79 -21.20
C LEU A 217 3.10 -12.35 -21.08
#